data_ae2fb0a1fec57416e72fa115b683b10e
#
_entry.id   ae2fb0a1fec57416e72fa115b683b10e
#
_cell.length_a   1.000
_cell.length_b   1.000
_cell.length_c   1.000
_cell.angle_alpha   90.00
_cell.angle_beta   90.00
_cell.angle_gamma   90.00
#
_symmetry.space_group_name_H-M   'P 1'
#
loop_
_entity.id
_entity.type
_entity.pdbx_description
1 polymer ?
#
loop_
_entity_poly.entity_id
_entity_poly.type
_entity_poly.pdbx_seq_one_letter_code
_entity_poly.pdbx_strand_id
1 'polypeptide(L)'
;MGTTQPIRNRQELQDFSSYYKQVKPHLRNYTLVVLGLNTALRISDLLNLRWKSVYDFKKNCFRDHLLIWEHKTGKRNYIAINQNAKNALYLYFMEKNPDPEEYVFSKRTNPYKPLSRSQAYRIIKEDASHTTSEEAISCHSLRKTFGYYAWQEGVQPALLMNVFNHSSFHITKRYLGIEQDEKDLVYLNINL
;
A
#
# COMPACT_ATOMS: atom_id res chain seq x y z
N MET A 1 19.08 -12.35 -1.77
CA MET A 1 17.87 -11.66 -1.28
C MET A 1 16.79 -11.84 -2.33
N GLY A 2 15.76 -12.61 -2.04
CA GLY A 2 14.63 -12.78 -2.95
C GLY A 2 13.96 -11.43 -3.20
N THR A 3 13.74 -11.10 -4.47
CA THR A 3 13.01 -9.89 -4.86
C THR A 3 11.54 -10.08 -4.47
N THR A 4 11.01 -9.21 -3.62
CA THR A 4 9.57 -9.23 -3.26
C THR A 4 8.72 -9.13 -4.52
N GLN A 5 7.58 -9.84 -4.54
CA GLN A 5 6.67 -9.88 -5.69
C GLN A 5 5.38 -9.07 -5.42
N PRO A 6 4.70 -8.57 -6.47
CA PRO A 6 3.32 -8.11 -6.35
C PRO A 6 2.36 -9.30 -6.18
N ILE A 7 1.20 -9.08 -5.58
CA ILE A 7 0.09 -10.05 -5.60
C ILE A 7 -0.59 -9.90 -6.96
N ARG A 8 -0.47 -10.91 -7.83
CA ARG A 8 -0.95 -10.86 -9.23
C ARG A 8 -2.33 -11.45 -9.41
N ASN A 9 -2.66 -12.47 -8.63
CA ASN A 9 -3.97 -13.11 -8.67
C ASN A 9 -5.02 -12.20 -8.03
N ARG A 10 -6.11 -11.91 -8.76
CA ARG A 10 -7.18 -11.01 -8.28
C ARG A 10 -7.94 -11.58 -7.09
N GLN A 11 -8.15 -12.90 -7.03
CA GLN A 11 -8.82 -13.54 -5.90
C GLN A 11 -7.94 -13.47 -4.65
N GLU A 12 -6.66 -13.83 -4.76
CA GLU A 12 -5.71 -13.71 -3.65
C GLU A 12 -5.59 -12.26 -3.16
N LEU A 13 -5.62 -11.27 -4.06
CA LEU A 13 -5.61 -9.85 -3.68
C LEU A 13 -6.88 -9.46 -2.92
N GLN A 14 -8.04 -9.96 -3.32
CA GLN A 14 -9.30 -9.72 -2.61
C GLN A 14 -9.26 -10.33 -1.21
N ASP A 15 -8.82 -11.58 -1.09
CA ASP A 15 -8.70 -12.29 0.18
C ASP A 15 -7.70 -11.57 1.10
N PHE A 16 -6.52 -11.19 0.57
CA PHE A 16 -5.50 -10.43 1.28
C PHE A 16 -6.03 -9.07 1.75
N SER A 17 -6.72 -8.32 0.89
CA SER A 17 -7.24 -7.00 1.25
C SER A 17 -8.32 -7.04 2.34
N SER A 18 -9.01 -8.17 2.50
CA SER A 18 -10.12 -8.35 3.43
C SER A 18 -9.78 -9.19 4.68
N TYR A 19 -8.63 -9.85 4.74
CA TYR A 19 -8.24 -10.77 5.80
C TYR A 19 -8.44 -10.20 7.21
N TYR A 20 -7.89 -9.02 7.48
CA TYR A 20 -8.04 -8.35 8.77
C TYR A 20 -9.40 -7.67 8.99
N LYS A 21 -10.33 -7.78 8.06
CA LYS A 21 -11.72 -7.37 8.24
C LYS A 21 -12.65 -8.56 8.48
N GLN A 22 -12.41 -9.69 7.80
CA GLN A 22 -13.34 -10.82 7.74
C GLN A 22 -12.86 -12.04 8.52
N VAL A 23 -11.56 -12.40 8.41
CA VAL A 23 -11.02 -13.65 8.97
C VAL A 23 -10.41 -13.44 10.35
N LYS A 24 -9.58 -12.41 10.49
CA LYS A 24 -8.94 -12.04 11.76
C LYS A 24 -9.18 -10.55 12.07
N PRO A 25 -10.37 -10.16 12.54
CA PRO A 25 -10.75 -8.77 12.68
C PRO A 25 -9.77 -7.94 13.49
N HIS A 26 -9.19 -6.91 12.84
CA HIS A 26 -8.29 -5.96 13.45
C HIS A 26 -8.20 -4.69 12.58
N LEU A 27 -9.01 -3.65 12.86
CA LEU A 27 -9.20 -2.51 11.97
C LEU A 27 -7.91 -1.71 11.67
N ARG A 28 -6.97 -1.59 12.62
CA ARG A 28 -5.66 -0.97 12.33
C ARG A 28 -4.90 -1.74 11.25
N ASN A 29 -4.83 -3.07 11.35
CA ASN A 29 -4.10 -3.91 10.41
C ASN A 29 -4.81 -3.92 9.05
N TYR A 30 -6.14 -4.00 9.03
CA TYR A 30 -6.95 -3.84 7.83
C TYR A 30 -6.65 -2.52 7.12
N THR A 31 -6.66 -1.40 7.86
CA THR A 31 -6.38 -0.07 7.31
C THR A 31 -4.94 0.03 6.79
N LEU A 32 -3.97 -0.62 7.46
CA LEU A 32 -2.58 -0.68 6.99
C LEU A 32 -2.46 -1.36 5.63
N VAL A 33 -3.12 -2.51 5.45
CA VAL A 33 -3.15 -3.26 4.19
C VAL A 33 -3.82 -2.43 3.11
N VAL A 34 -5.02 -1.92 3.37
CA VAL A 34 -5.80 -1.15 2.37
C VAL A 34 -5.06 0.11 1.95
N LEU A 35 -4.53 0.91 2.88
CA LEU A 35 -3.76 2.10 2.51
C LEU A 35 -2.49 1.74 1.74
N GLY A 36 -1.79 0.70 2.16
CA GLY A 36 -0.61 0.22 1.45
C GLY A 36 -0.87 -0.16 0.00
N LEU A 37 -2.01 -0.82 -0.27
CA LEU A 37 -2.46 -1.21 -1.61
C LEU A 37 -2.99 -0.04 -2.45
N ASN A 38 -3.45 1.06 -1.83
CA ASN A 38 -4.16 2.12 -2.53
C ASN A 38 -3.41 3.46 -2.64
N THR A 39 -2.24 3.60 -2.01
CA THR A 39 -1.51 4.89 -1.99
C THR A 39 -0.13 4.83 -2.61
N ALA A 40 0.36 3.65 -2.96
CA ALA A 40 1.74 3.43 -3.41
C ALA A 40 2.81 3.98 -2.45
N LEU A 41 2.48 4.24 -1.18
CA LEU A 41 3.44 4.73 -0.19
C LEU A 41 4.49 3.68 0.17
N ARG A 42 5.70 4.13 0.49
CA ARG A 42 6.67 3.26 1.17
C ARG A 42 6.19 2.99 2.58
N ILE A 43 6.46 1.80 3.09
CA ILE A 43 6.03 1.42 4.44
C ILE A 43 6.49 2.42 5.50
N SER A 44 7.68 3.01 5.37
CA SER A 44 8.16 4.04 6.29
C SER A 44 7.28 5.29 6.31
N ASP A 45 6.81 5.71 5.13
CA ASP A 45 6.00 6.91 5.00
C ASP A 45 4.58 6.63 5.49
N LEU A 46 4.07 5.43 5.19
CA LEU A 46 2.76 4.96 5.66
C LEU A 46 2.70 4.89 7.20
N LEU A 47 3.72 4.29 7.84
CA LEU A 47 3.77 4.17 9.30
C LEU A 47 3.90 5.53 10.01
N ASN A 48 4.44 6.54 9.34
CA ASN A 48 4.58 7.88 9.90
C ASN A 48 3.34 8.78 9.74
N LEU A 49 2.26 8.28 9.15
CA LEU A 49 1.00 9.04 9.05
C LEU A 49 0.41 9.32 10.44
N ARG A 50 0.06 10.58 10.68
CA ARG A 50 -0.73 11.00 11.84
C ARG A 50 -2.19 11.21 11.43
N TRP A 51 -3.11 11.12 12.38
CA TRP A 51 -4.53 11.30 12.09
C TRP A 51 -4.84 12.66 11.47
N LYS A 52 -4.20 13.74 11.89
CA LYS A 52 -4.33 15.06 11.28
C LYS A 52 -3.94 15.12 9.80
N SER A 53 -3.13 14.15 9.31
CA SER A 53 -2.76 14.05 7.89
C SER A 53 -3.86 13.46 7.03
N VAL A 54 -4.75 12.65 7.60
CA VAL A 54 -5.84 11.96 6.90
C VAL A 54 -7.22 12.52 7.22
N TYR A 55 -7.37 13.18 8.39
CA TYR A 55 -8.63 13.73 8.86
C TYR A 55 -8.49 15.21 9.24
N ASP A 56 -9.46 16.02 8.86
CA ASP A 56 -9.56 17.44 9.23
C ASP A 56 -10.48 17.56 10.46
N PHE A 57 -9.89 17.63 11.64
CA PHE A 57 -10.61 17.71 12.92
C PHE A 57 -11.43 18.99 13.10
N LYS A 58 -11.11 20.06 12.34
CA LYS A 58 -11.90 21.30 12.37
C LYS A 58 -13.15 21.19 11.50
N LYS A 59 -13.04 20.49 10.36
CA LYS A 59 -14.13 20.31 9.41
C LYS A 59 -14.90 19.01 9.63
N ASN A 60 -14.43 18.15 10.55
CA ASN A 60 -14.99 16.83 10.82
C ASN A 60 -15.14 15.97 9.55
N CYS A 61 -14.10 15.93 8.70
CA CYS A 61 -14.14 15.15 7.46
C CYS A 61 -12.76 14.57 7.10
N PHE A 62 -12.78 13.44 6.38
CA PHE A 62 -11.56 12.90 5.80
C PHE A 62 -11.06 13.79 4.68
N ARG A 63 -9.73 13.93 4.60
CA ARG A 63 -9.09 14.68 3.53
C ARG A 63 -9.17 13.91 2.22
N ASP A 64 -9.29 14.64 1.11
CA ASP A 64 -9.26 14.03 -0.23
C ASP A 64 -7.85 13.65 -0.66
N HIS A 65 -6.83 14.27 -0.04
CA HIS A 65 -5.43 14.03 -0.38
C HIS A 65 -4.55 13.95 0.86
N LEU A 66 -3.53 13.11 0.75
CA LEU A 66 -2.38 13.08 1.66
C LEU A 66 -1.31 14.04 1.15
N LEU A 67 -0.83 14.91 2.02
CA LEU A 67 0.39 15.67 1.78
C LEU A 67 1.49 15.08 2.65
N ILE A 68 2.49 14.50 2.03
CA ILE A 68 3.61 13.88 2.74
C ILE A 68 4.95 14.37 2.21
N TRP A 69 5.96 14.31 3.07
CA TRP A 69 7.37 14.46 2.69
C TRP A 69 7.98 13.06 2.73
N GLU A 70 8.32 12.52 1.56
CA GLU A 70 8.91 11.18 1.49
C GLU A 70 10.21 11.11 2.28
N HIS A 71 10.28 10.23 3.27
CA HIS A 71 11.45 10.10 4.14
C HIS A 71 12.75 9.78 3.38
N LYS A 72 12.65 8.97 2.30
CA LYS A 72 13.84 8.54 1.53
C LYS A 72 14.35 9.62 0.58
N THR A 73 13.48 10.44 0.00
CA THR A 73 13.83 11.36 -1.11
C THR A 73 13.73 12.82 -0.71
N GLY A 74 13.11 13.13 0.45
CA GLY A 74 12.82 14.49 0.87
C GLY A 74 11.81 15.23 -0.02
N LYS A 75 11.24 14.57 -1.03
CA LYS A 75 10.30 15.19 -1.95
C LYS A 75 8.91 15.27 -1.37
N ARG A 76 8.22 16.36 -1.67
CA ARG A 76 6.80 16.55 -1.38
C ARG A 76 6.00 15.67 -2.33
N ASN A 77 5.05 14.92 -1.79
CA ASN A 77 4.13 14.10 -2.56
C ASN A 77 2.69 14.41 -2.16
N TYR A 78 1.80 14.53 -3.15
CA TYR A 78 0.39 14.86 -2.99
C TYR A 78 -0.43 13.71 -3.59
N ILE A 79 -1.03 12.89 -2.73
CA ILE A 79 -1.63 11.60 -3.09
C ILE A 79 -3.13 11.64 -2.83
N ALA A 80 -3.94 11.36 -3.83
CA ALA A 80 -5.38 11.23 -3.68
C ALA A 80 -5.73 10.02 -2.80
N ILE A 81 -6.69 10.20 -1.90
CA ILE A 81 -7.23 9.13 -1.05
C ILE A 81 -8.52 8.64 -1.71
N ASN A 82 -8.47 7.45 -2.31
CA ASN A 82 -9.65 6.85 -2.94
C ASN A 82 -10.69 6.37 -1.91
N GLN A 83 -11.87 5.99 -2.40
CA GLN A 83 -12.99 5.62 -1.52
C GLN A 83 -12.69 4.38 -0.65
N ASN A 84 -11.94 3.40 -1.16
CA ASN A 84 -11.56 2.22 -0.37
C ASN A 84 -10.68 2.60 0.83
N ALA A 85 -9.70 3.47 0.59
CA ALA A 85 -8.83 3.98 1.65
C ALA A 85 -9.61 4.83 2.67
N LYS A 86 -10.54 5.69 2.20
CA LYS A 86 -11.42 6.48 3.08
C LYS A 86 -12.30 5.59 3.94
N ASN A 87 -12.90 4.55 3.37
CA ASN A 87 -13.76 3.60 4.09
C ASN A 87 -12.98 2.85 5.18
N ALA A 88 -11.76 2.39 4.89
CA ALA A 88 -10.92 1.73 5.87
C ALA A 88 -10.52 2.68 7.01
N LEU A 89 -10.12 3.91 6.68
CA LEU A 89 -9.83 4.96 7.66
C LEU A 89 -11.04 5.28 8.53
N TYR A 90 -12.23 5.40 7.93
CA TYR A 90 -13.47 5.68 8.65
C TYR A 90 -13.77 4.60 9.69
N LEU A 91 -13.77 3.33 9.30
CA LEU A 91 -14.04 2.23 10.22
C LEU A 91 -13.07 2.23 11.41
N TYR A 92 -11.79 2.45 11.13
CA TYR A 92 -10.77 2.47 12.19
C TYR A 92 -10.85 3.74 13.05
N PHE A 93 -11.18 4.89 12.46
CA PHE A 93 -11.39 6.15 13.18
C PHE A 93 -12.53 6.02 14.19
N MET A 94 -13.65 5.43 13.79
CA MET A 94 -14.83 5.25 14.66
C MET A 94 -14.57 4.30 15.82
N GLU A 95 -13.75 3.26 15.62
CA GLU A 95 -13.34 2.36 16.70
C GLU A 95 -12.37 3.03 17.68
N LYS A 96 -11.39 3.77 17.12
CA LYS A 96 -10.28 4.29 17.92
C LYS A 96 -10.59 5.63 18.60
N ASN A 97 -11.41 6.48 17.99
CA ASN A 97 -11.66 7.86 18.41
C ASN A 97 -10.35 8.62 18.72
N PRO A 98 -9.49 8.83 17.74
CA PRO A 98 -8.10 9.26 17.97
C PRO A 98 -7.94 10.77 18.18
N ASP A 99 -6.83 11.14 18.84
CA ASP A 99 -6.32 12.50 18.87
C ASP A 99 -5.61 12.86 17.53
N PRO A 100 -5.64 14.14 17.09
CA PRO A 100 -4.97 14.60 15.86
C PRO A 100 -3.48 14.23 15.76
N GLU A 101 -2.76 14.22 16.86
CA GLU A 101 -1.30 13.98 16.90
C GLU A 101 -0.93 12.51 17.02
N GLU A 102 -1.88 11.62 17.27
CA GLU A 102 -1.64 10.20 17.29
C GLU A 102 -1.27 9.67 15.89
N TYR A 103 -0.42 8.63 15.87
CA TYR A 103 -0.14 7.91 14.64
C TYR A 103 -1.33 7.04 14.22
N VAL A 104 -1.65 7.03 12.93
CA VAL A 104 -2.67 6.12 12.38
C VAL A 104 -2.29 4.67 12.68
N PHE A 105 -1.02 4.33 12.47
CA PHE A 105 -0.49 2.99 12.75
C PHE A 105 0.37 2.99 14.00
N SER A 106 -0.28 3.28 15.12
CA SER A 106 0.40 3.37 16.42
C SER A 106 0.62 2.01 17.09
N LYS A 107 1.56 1.99 18.05
CA LYS A 107 1.71 0.88 18.99
C LYS A 107 0.50 0.84 19.93
N ARG A 108 0.09 -0.37 20.33
CA ARG A 108 -0.99 -0.55 21.30
C ARG A 108 -0.72 0.12 22.65
N THR A 109 0.55 0.12 23.08
CA THR A 109 0.98 0.66 24.37
C THR A 109 1.22 2.16 24.37
N ASN A 110 1.34 2.79 23.18
CA ASN A 110 1.59 4.22 23.08
C ASN A 110 1.11 4.75 21.70
N PRO A 111 0.01 5.53 21.66
CA PRO A 111 -0.54 6.04 20.42
C PRO A 111 0.34 7.10 19.73
N TYR A 112 1.25 7.70 20.47
CA TYR A 112 2.23 8.69 19.95
C TYR A 112 3.54 8.05 19.45
N LYS A 113 3.59 6.72 19.36
CA LYS A 113 4.70 5.96 18.76
C LYS A 113 4.20 5.07 17.63
N PRO A 114 4.79 5.17 16.42
CA PRO A 114 4.37 4.34 15.30
C PRO A 114 4.76 2.88 15.48
N LEU A 115 4.11 1.99 14.77
CA LEU A 115 4.57 0.62 14.57
C LEU A 115 5.98 0.62 13.98
N SER A 116 6.79 -0.34 14.37
CA SER A 116 8.08 -0.58 13.71
C SER A 116 7.88 -1.27 12.36
N ARG A 117 8.87 -1.14 11.47
CA ARG A 117 8.89 -1.88 10.20
C ARG A 117 8.79 -3.40 10.39
N SER A 118 9.42 -3.93 11.45
CA SER A 118 9.35 -5.35 11.78
C SER A 118 7.95 -5.79 12.23
N GLN A 119 7.20 -4.92 12.92
CA GLN A 119 5.81 -5.21 13.27
C GLN A 119 4.92 -5.17 12.04
N ALA A 120 5.06 -4.16 11.17
CA ALA A 120 4.34 -4.09 9.91
C ALA A 120 4.66 -5.31 9.01
N TYR A 121 5.93 -5.70 8.91
CA TYR A 121 6.35 -6.89 8.18
C TYR A 121 5.63 -8.16 8.68
N ARG A 122 5.56 -8.37 10.01
CA ARG A 122 4.86 -9.53 10.58
C ARG A 122 3.37 -9.53 10.25
N ILE A 123 2.72 -8.35 10.31
CA ILE A 123 1.30 -8.20 9.93
C ILE A 123 1.10 -8.62 8.48
N ILE A 124 1.92 -8.11 7.55
CA ILE A 124 1.81 -8.42 6.12
C ILE A 124 2.15 -9.90 5.83
N LYS A 125 3.16 -10.47 6.50
CA LYS A 125 3.52 -11.89 6.31
C LYS A 125 2.45 -12.82 6.87
N GLU A 126 1.83 -12.49 7.99
CA GLU A 126 0.71 -13.25 8.52
C GLU A 126 -0.46 -13.28 7.55
N ASP A 127 -0.87 -12.13 7.03
CA ASP A 127 -1.91 -12.01 6.03
C ASP A 127 -1.59 -12.88 4.79
N ALA A 128 -0.40 -12.67 4.21
CA ALA A 128 0.05 -13.38 3.02
C ALA A 128 0.06 -14.90 3.20
N SER A 129 0.45 -15.40 4.38
CA SER A 129 0.50 -16.85 4.64
C SER A 129 -0.87 -17.55 4.63
N HIS A 130 -1.96 -16.79 4.73
CA HIS A 130 -3.33 -17.29 4.72
C HIS A 130 -4.09 -17.00 3.41
N THR A 131 -3.58 -16.09 2.59
CA THR A 131 -4.37 -15.52 1.48
C THR A 131 -3.70 -15.61 0.12
N THR A 132 -2.41 -15.91 0.05
CA THR A 132 -1.68 -15.99 -1.22
C THR A 132 -0.71 -17.17 -1.24
N SER A 133 -0.53 -17.75 -2.42
CA SER A 133 0.46 -18.77 -2.72
C SER A 133 1.87 -18.18 -2.95
N GLU A 134 1.99 -16.88 -3.16
CA GLU A 134 3.26 -16.20 -3.39
C GLU A 134 4.05 -16.02 -2.09
N GLU A 135 5.18 -16.72 -1.97
CA GLU A 135 6.02 -16.68 -0.76
C GLU A 135 6.79 -15.38 -0.56
N ALA A 136 7.07 -14.65 -1.66
CA ALA A 136 7.90 -13.45 -1.63
C ALA A 136 7.12 -12.18 -1.31
N ILE A 137 6.01 -12.27 -0.55
CA ILE A 137 5.21 -11.12 -0.12
C ILE A 137 5.84 -10.44 1.11
N SER A 138 5.93 -9.12 1.06
CA SER A 138 6.40 -8.25 2.14
C SER A 138 5.76 -6.85 2.08
N CYS A 139 6.18 -5.95 2.96
CA CYS A 139 5.69 -4.56 2.94
C CYS A 139 5.87 -3.86 1.58
N HIS A 140 6.90 -4.19 0.82
CA HIS A 140 7.10 -3.64 -0.53
C HIS A 140 6.12 -4.20 -1.56
N SER A 141 5.56 -5.38 -1.31
CA SER A 141 4.59 -6.00 -2.19
C SER A 141 3.30 -5.18 -2.31
N LEU A 142 2.86 -4.50 -1.24
CA LEU A 142 1.70 -3.62 -1.29
C LEU A 142 1.87 -2.55 -2.38
N ARG A 143 3.00 -1.87 -2.35
CA ARG A 143 3.35 -0.83 -3.33
C ARG A 143 3.56 -1.41 -4.73
N LYS A 144 4.18 -2.58 -4.85
CA LYS A 144 4.35 -3.28 -6.13
C LYS A 144 3.01 -3.70 -6.72
N THR A 145 2.10 -4.21 -5.89
CA THR A 145 0.74 -4.60 -6.31
C THR A 145 -0.03 -3.41 -6.87
N PHE A 146 0.01 -2.25 -6.19
CA PHE A 146 -0.57 -1.02 -6.75
C PHE A 146 -0.03 -0.72 -8.16
N GLY A 147 1.28 -0.74 -8.33
CA GLY A 147 1.90 -0.42 -9.61
C GLY A 147 1.65 -1.46 -10.68
N TYR A 148 1.61 -2.74 -10.32
CA TYR A 148 1.29 -3.83 -11.22
C TYR A 148 -0.13 -3.67 -11.81
N TYR A 149 -1.13 -3.43 -10.96
CA TYR A 149 -2.50 -3.21 -11.42
C TYR A 149 -2.67 -1.89 -12.18
N ALA A 150 -1.99 -0.82 -11.76
CA ALA A 150 -1.99 0.43 -12.52
C ALA A 150 -1.40 0.24 -13.94
N TRP A 151 -0.36 -0.57 -14.08
CA TRP A 151 0.19 -0.93 -15.39
C TRP A 151 -0.81 -1.79 -16.21
N GLN A 152 -1.46 -2.79 -15.57
CA GLN A 152 -2.49 -3.62 -16.22
C GLN A 152 -3.70 -2.79 -16.71
N GLU A 153 -4.05 -1.74 -16.01
CA GLU A 153 -5.13 -0.79 -16.40
C GLU A 153 -4.66 0.24 -17.45
N GLY A 154 -3.45 0.09 -18.00
CA GLY A 154 -2.94 0.94 -19.07
C GLY A 154 -2.42 2.32 -18.64
N VAL A 155 -2.11 2.52 -17.37
CA VAL A 155 -1.53 3.79 -16.90
C VAL A 155 -0.20 4.05 -17.62
N GLN A 156 -0.06 5.24 -18.18
CA GLN A 156 1.11 5.63 -18.97
C GLN A 156 2.42 5.46 -18.17
N PRO A 157 3.48 4.94 -18.81
CA PRO A 157 4.79 4.74 -18.17
C PRO A 157 5.35 5.96 -17.44
N ALA A 158 5.19 7.14 -18.01
CA ALA A 158 5.65 8.40 -17.40
C ALA A 158 4.93 8.70 -16.06
N LEU A 159 3.62 8.40 -15.97
CA LEU A 159 2.87 8.56 -14.71
C LEU A 159 3.32 7.54 -13.66
N LEU A 160 3.55 6.27 -14.06
CA LEU A 160 4.08 5.25 -13.14
C LEU A 160 5.46 5.64 -12.61
N MET A 161 6.35 6.15 -13.47
CA MET A 161 7.65 6.67 -13.04
C MET A 161 7.49 7.78 -11.99
N ASN A 162 6.57 8.72 -12.22
CA ASN A 162 6.31 9.81 -11.27
C ASN A 162 5.77 9.28 -9.94
N VAL A 163 4.78 8.39 -9.94
CA VAL A 163 4.20 7.78 -8.74
C VAL A 163 5.27 7.07 -7.90
N PHE A 164 6.19 6.35 -8.56
CA PHE A 164 7.27 5.63 -7.88
C PHE A 164 8.52 6.46 -7.64
N ASN A 165 8.59 7.67 -8.21
CA ASN A 165 9.76 8.53 -8.15
C ASN A 165 11.02 7.82 -8.70
N HIS A 166 10.86 7.15 -9.83
CA HIS A 166 11.91 6.44 -10.54
C HIS A 166 12.48 7.31 -11.68
N SER A 167 13.78 7.19 -11.93
CA SER A 167 14.49 7.97 -12.96
C SER A 167 14.32 7.41 -14.38
N SER A 168 13.84 6.16 -14.53
CA SER A 168 13.57 5.56 -15.84
C SER A 168 12.43 4.52 -15.75
N PHE A 169 11.80 4.26 -16.90
CA PHE A 169 10.76 3.23 -17.00
C PHE A 169 11.33 1.82 -16.85
N HIS A 170 12.57 1.59 -17.27
CA HIS A 170 13.27 0.32 -17.06
C HIS A 170 13.35 -0.02 -15.55
N ILE A 171 13.68 0.95 -14.70
CA ILE A 171 13.68 0.77 -13.24
C ILE A 171 12.27 0.42 -12.75
N THR A 172 11.24 1.06 -13.30
CA THR A 172 9.85 0.80 -12.94
C THR A 172 9.43 -0.62 -13.33
N LYS A 173 9.70 -1.05 -14.57
CA LYS A 173 9.43 -2.42 -15.05
C LYS A 173 10.07 -3.48 -14.15
N ARG A 174 11.37 -3.33 -13.93
CA ARG A 174 12.13 -4.24 -13.06
C ARG A 174 11.58 -4.25 -11.62
N TYR A 175 11.23 -3.06 -11.10
CA TYR A 175 10.66 -2.94 -9.76
C TYR A 175 9.32 -3.67 -9.65
N LEU A 176 8.44 -3.53 -10.63
CA LEU A 176 7.12 -4.15 -10.67
C LEU A 176 7.17 -5.64 -11.04
N GLY A 177 8.28 -6.12 -11.63
CA GLY A 177 8.43 -7.49 -12.08
C GLY A 177 7.67 -7.80 -13.37
N ILE A 178 7.38 -6.79 -14.21
CA ILE A 178 6.60 -6.92 -15.45
C ILE A 178 7.46 -7.16 -16.69
N GLU A 179 8.78 -7.16 -16.59
CA GLU A 179 9.68 -7.40 -17.73
C GLU A 179 9.49 -8.79 -18.34
N GLN A 180 9.28 -9.79 -17.51
CA GLN A 180 9.06 -11.16 -17.97
C GLN A 180 7.66 -11.31 -18.57
N ASP A 181 6.65 -10.72 -17.93
CA ASP A 181 5.26 -10.76 -18.42
C ASP A 181 5.16 -10.17 -19.84
N GLU A 182 5.86 -9.06 -20.12
CA GLU A 182 5.90 -8.47 -21.46
C GLU A 182 6.60 -9.38 -22.50
N LYS A 183 7.69 -10.06 -22.10
CA LYS A 183 8.38 -11.02 -22.98
C LYS A 183 7.50 -12.22 -23.29
N ASP A 184 6.84 -12.76 -22.27
CA ASP A 184 5.95 -13.90 -22.42
C ASP A 184 4.79 -13.58 -23.37
N LEU A 185 4.22 -12.36 -23.31
CA LEU A 185 3.20 -11.91 -24.25
C LEU A 185 3.69 -11.93 -25.71
N VAL A 186 4.95 -11.54 -25.96
CA VAL A 186 5.51 -11.61 -27.31
C VAL A 186 5.58 -13.05 -27.79
N TYR A 187 6.12 -13.97 -26.97
CA TYR A 187 6.26 -15.37 -27.36
C TYR A 187 4.93 -16.10 -27.53
N LEU A 188 3.94 -15.79 -26.65
CA LEU A 188 2.62 -16.43 -26.70
C LEU A 188 1.74 -15.95 -27.86
N ASN A 189 1.95 -14.71 -28.33
CA ASN A 189 1.15 -14.13 -29.40
C ASN A 189 1.69 -14.38 -30.82
N ILE A 190 2.94 -14.85 -30.96
CA ILE A 190 3.53 -15.17 -32.25
C ILE A 190 3.45 -16.67 -32.51
N ASN A 191 2.50 -17.05 -33.38
CA ASN A 191 2.36 -18.41 -33.93
C ASN A 191 2.71 -18.39 -35.41
N LEU A 192 3.87 -18.91 -35.78
CA LEU A 192 4.35 -19.02 -37.17
C LEU A 192 4.07 -20.39 -37.73
#